data_d5676e2d8064b88a9b237e2514a62088
#
_entry.id   d5676e2d8064b88a9b237e2514a62088
#
_cell.length_a   1.000
_cell.length_b   1.000
_cell.length_c   1.000
_cell.angle_alpha   90.00
_cell.angle_beta   90.00
_cell.angle_gamma   90.00
#
_symmetry.space_group_name_H-M   'P 1'
#
loop_
_entity.id
_entity.type
_entity.pdbx_description
1 polymer ?
#
loop_
_entity_poly.entity_id
_entity_poly.type
_entity_poly.pdbx_seq_one_letter_code
_entity_poly.pdbx_strand_id
1 'polypeptide(L)'
;MTPACFFLRCTIVLLAVLAVPCAHAQDTKSLARDIKNPFAKLPNLQVFYDANLNTGPQHQTQHVVNVRPVIPFDVGTDWSLITRSIFPVIAQPGTAPGSSWTTGPGDSMVAAFLSPAQAEHFVWGLGPVLQIPTASNDALGQGKWAGGPAAGAVWVGEQWTIGALVNNVWSFAGDHSRPAVNQLQFEPQITYNFVSNPDRYLTFAPTITANWKASGGERWTVPVTLGIGQLVKFGKQAANLQASAYYNVIKPSDASNWTLELTIQFLFPR
;
A
#
# COMPACT_ATOMS: atom_id res chain seq x y z
N MET A 1 27.46 -6.04 -6.48
CA MET A 1 26.39 -7.03 -6.27
C MET A 1 25.18 -6.59 -7.08
N THR A 2 24.67 -7.42 -7.95
CA THR A 2 23.50 -7.07 -8.77
C THR A 2 22.24 -7.05 -7.88
N PRO A 3 21.26 -6.16 -8.12
CA PRO A 3 20.04 -6.05 -7.30
C PRO A 3 19.27 -7.36 -7.17
N ALA A 4 19.33 -8.24 -8.18
CA ALA A 4 18.71 -9.57 -8.15
C ALA A 4 19.19 -10.46 -6.98
N CYS A 5 20.45 -10.34 -6.53
CA CYS A 5 21.01 -11.15 -5.45
C CYS A 5 20.55 -10.71 -4.06
N PHE A 6 20.18 -9.42 -3.91
CA PHE A 6 19.68 -8.86 -2.65
C PHE A 6 18.22 -9.29 -2.40
N PHE A 7 17.39 -9.25 -3.45
CA PHE A 7 15.99 -9.66 -3.35
C PHE A 7 15.85 -11.16 -3.05
N LEU A 8 16.72 -12.02 -3.55
CA LEU A 8 16.72 -13.46 -3.26
C LEU A 8 17.03 -13.76 -1.78
N ARG A 9 17.84 -12.93 -1.10
CA ARG A 9 18.14 -13.09 0.34
C ARG A 9 17.02 -12.54 1.24
N CYS A 10 16.34 -11.47 0.84
CA CYS A 10 15.17 -10.96 1.55
C CYS A 10 13.97 -11.91 1.51
N THR A 11 13.82 -12.70 0.44
CA THR A 11 12.74 -13.70 0.31
C THR A 11 12.85 -14.81 1.35
N ILE A 12 14.06 -15.15 1.81
CA ILE A 12 14.28 -16.22 2.81
C ILE A 12 13.90 -15.77 4.24
N VAL A 13 14.04 -14.49 4.57
CA VAL A 13 13.68 -13.96 5.90
C VAL A 13 12.15 -13.83 6.05
N LEU A 14 11.42 -13.65 4.95
CA LEU A 14 9.96 -13.53 4.95
C LEU A 14 9.24 -14.86 5.22
N LEU A 15 9.89 -15.99 4.96
CA LEU A 15 9.32 -17.33 5.16
C LEU A 15 9.26 -17.78 6.64
N ALA A 16 9.99 -17.13 7.54
CA ALA A 16 10.06 -17.51 8.97
C ALA A 16 8.88 -16.97 9.83
N VAL A 17 8.07 -16.03 9.31
CA VAL A 17 6.93 -15.42 10.04
C VAL A 17 5.61 -16.20 9.86
N LEU A 18 5.59 -17.24 9.04
CA LEU A 18 4.35 -17.93 8.61
C LEU A 18 3.86 -19.06 9.55
N ALA A 19 4.39 -19.17 10.77
CA ALA A 19 3.90 -20.16 11.74
C ALA A 19 2.82 -19.57 12.67
N VAL A 20 1.75 -18.98 12.09
CA VAL A 20 0.56 -18.61 12.85
C VAL A 20 -0.48 -19.74 12.70
N PRO A 21 -0.99 -20.36 13.79
CA PRO A 21 -2.00 -21.39 13.68
C PRO A 21 -3.29 -20.83 13.09
N CYS A 22 -3.69 -21.36 11.94
CA CYS A 22 -4.92 -20.99 11.26
C CYS A 22 -6.11 -21.67 11.97
N ALA A 23 -6.88 -20.93 12.73
CA ALA A 23 -8.14 -21.41 13.31
C ALA A 23 -9.30 -21.02 12.36
N HIS A 24 -10.14 -22.01 12.02
CA HIS A 24 -11.43 -21.97 11.36
C HIS A 24 -11.48 -21.65 9.86
N ALA A 25 -12.22 -22.50 9.14
CA ALA A 25 -12.56 -22.32 7.73
C ALA A 25 -13.66 -21.27 7.58
N GLN A 26 -13.28 -20.01 7.38
CA GLN A 26 -14.20 -18.96 6.96
C GLN A 26 -14.65 -19.21 5.50
N ASP A 27 -15.92 -18.96 5.19
CA ASP A 27 -16.45 -19.12 3.84
C ASP A 27 -15.66 -18.25 2.84
N THR A 28 -15.28 -18.80 1.70
CA THR A 28 -14.52 -18.11 0.65
C THR A 28 -15.22 -16.85 0.15
N LYS A 29 -16.56 -16.82 0.14
CA LYS A 29 -17.32 -15.63 -0.28
C LYS A 29 -17.18 -14.47 0.70
N SER A 30 -17.18 -14.73 2.01
CA SER A 30 -16.95 -13.69 3.02
C SER A 30 -15.55 -13.15 2.94
N LEU A 31 -14.53 -14.01 2.79
CA LEU A 31 -13.14 -13.60 2.59
C LEU A 31 -12.95 -12.75 1.33
N ALA A 32 -13.58 -13.13 0.21
CA ALA A 32 -13.50 -12.37 -1.04
C ALA A 32 -14.06 -10.95 -0.92
N ARG A 33 -15.02 -10.72 -0.02
CA ARG A 33 -15.55 -9.39 0.31
C ARG A 33 -14.62 -8.63 1.25
N ASP A 34 -14.11 -9.30 2.28
CA ASP A 34 -13.27 -8.69 3.32
C ASP A 34 -11.92 -8.23 2.81
N ILE A 35 -11.31 -8.93 1.84
CA ILE A 35 -10.00 -8.54 1.27
C ILE A 35 -10.01 -7.16 0.60
N LYS A 36 -11.19 -6.68 0.17
CA LYS A 36 -11.36 -5.37 -0.49
C LYS A 36 -11.87 -4.28 0.45
N ASN A 37 -12.23 -4.65 1.68
CA ASN A 37 -12.63 -3.70 2.70
C ASN A 37 -11.40 -3.28 3.53
N PRO A 38 -10.91 -2.02 3.41
CA PRO A 38 -9.75 -1.55 4.16
C PRO A 38 -9.98 -1.48 5.68
N PHE A 39 -11.25 -1.59 6.12
CA PHE A 39 -11.67 -1.58 7.51
C PHE A 39 -12.16 -2.95 8.00
N ALA A 40 -11.97 -4.03 7.22
CA ALA A 40 -12.35 -5.37 7.64
C ALA A 40 -11.61 -5.79 8.91
N LYS A 41 -12.31 -6.49 9.82
CA LYS A 41 -11.72 -7.10 11.02
C LYS A 41 -10.91 -8.36 10.67
N LEU A 42 -10.19 -8.33 9.59
CA LEU A 42 -9.39 -9.43 9.07
C LEU A 42 -7.91 -9.08 9.15
N PRO A 43 -7.16 -9.64 10.14
CA PRO A 43 -5.71 -9.47 10.15
C PRO A 43 -5.12 -9.98 8.84
N ASN A 44 -4.26 -9.19 8.24
CA ASN A 44 -3.61 -9.59 6.98
C ASN A 44 -2.23 -8.96 6.83
N LEU A 45 -1.40 -9.61 6.03
CA LEU A 45 -0.09 -9.12 5.64
C LEU A 45 -0.05 -9.01 4.12
N GLN A 46 0.11 -7.80 3.62
CA GLN A 46 0.23 -7.52 2.21
C GLN A 46 1.69 -7.27 1.85
N VAL A 47 2.13 -7.85 0.75
CA VAL A 47 3.44 -7.58 0.16
C VAL A 47 3.20 -7.15 -1.28
N PHE A 48 3.63 -5.93 -1.60
CA PHE A 48 3.56 -5.34 -2.92
C PHE A 48 4.97 -5.27 -3.49
N TYR A 49 5.11 -5.63 -4.73
CA TYR A 49 6.30 -5.37 -5.52
C TYR A 49 5.94 -4.45 -6.67
N ASP A 50 6.58 -3.28 -6.71
CA ASP A 50 6.39 -2.25 -7.72
C ASP A 50 7.65 -2.13 -8.58
N ALA A 51 7.49 -2.28 -9.89
CA ALA A 51 8.48 -1.91 -10.88
C ALA A 51 8.06 -0.57 -11.53
N ASN A 52 8.70 0.51 -11.10
CA ASN A 52 8.46 1.86 -11.57
C ASN A 52 9.35 2.15 -12.79
N LEU A 53 8.78 2.10 -13.99
CA LEU A 53 9.51 2.20 -15.25
C LEU A 53 9.77 3.67 -15.63
N ASN A 54 10.93 3.93 -16.22
CA ASN A 54 11.35 5.26 -16.65
C ASN A 54 11.39 6.30 -15.51
N THR A 55 11.96 5.92 -14.38
CA THR A 55 12.12 6.79 -13.21
C THR A 55 13.44 7.55 -13.27
N GLY A 56 13.39 8.82 -12.88
CA GLY A 56 14.55 9.71 -12.77
C GLY A 56 15.15 10.12 -14.13
N PRO A 57 16.23 10.93 -14.09
CA PRO A 57 16.83 11.53 -15.29
C PRO A 57 17.45 10.49 -16.25
N GLN A 58 17.78 9.30 -15.76
CA GLN A 58 18.36 8.21 -16.54
C GLN A 58 17.33 7.21 -17.07
N HIS A 59 16.01 7.46 -16.86
CA HIS A 59 14.90 6.62 -17.30
C HIS A 59 15.06 5.14 -16.92
N GLN A 60 15.59 4.87 -15.73
CA GLN A 60 15.78 3.51 -15.23
C GLN A 60 14.54 2.99 -14.50
N THR A 61 14.53 1.70 -14.18
CA THR A 61 13.43 1.11 -13.40
C THR A 61 13.78 1.13 -11.92
N GLN A 62 13.00 1.87 -11.10
CA GLN A 62 13.06 1.77 -9.65
C GLN A 62 12.28 0.54 -9.20
N HIS A 63 12.79 -0.18 -8.21
CA HIS A 63 12.07 -1.30 -7.60
C HIS A 63 11.72 -0.98 -6.15
N VAL A 64 10.46 -1.23 -5.78
CA VAL A 64 9.98 -1.02 -4.41
C VAL A 64 9.26 -2.28 -3.93
N VAL A 65 9.61 -2.76 -2.74
CA VAL A 65 8.84 -3.77 -2.03
C VAL A 65 8.22 -3.11 -0.81
N ASN A 66 6.90 -3.11 -0.73
CA ASN A 66 6.16 -2.61 0.43
C ASN A 66 5.61 -3.77 1.24
N VAL A 67 5.96 -3.86 2.51
CA VAL A 67 5.35 -4.79 3.48
C VAL A 67 4.31 -4.00 4.28
N ARG A 68 3.04 -4.43 4.20
CA ARG A 68 1.91 -3.69 4.77
C ARG A 68 1.07 -4.60 5.68
N PRO A 69 1.39 -4.72 6.97
CA PRO A 69 0.51 -5.40 7.93
C PRO A 69 -0.73 -4.55 8.21
N VAL A 70 -1.88 -5.21 8.30
CA VAL A 70 -3.16 -4.65 8.75
C VAL A 70 -3.62 -5.46 9.95
N ILE A 71 -3.74 -4.81 11.11
CA ILE A 71 -4.08 -5.47 12.36
C ILE A 71 -5.27 -4.75 13.00
N PRO A 72 -6.44 -5.41 13.04
CA PRO A 72 -7.60 -4.91 13.76
C PRO A 72 -7.54 -5.27 15.25
N PHE A 73 -7.94 -4.32 16.08
CA PHE A 73 -8.12 -4.47 17.53
C PHE A 73 -9.56 -4.11 17.89
N ASP A 74 -10.20 -4.89 18.76
CA ASP A 74 -11.51 -4.54 19.29
C ASP A 74 -11.36 -3.46 20.38
N VAL A 75 -12.18 -2.41 20.29
CA VAL A 75 -12.26 -1.31 21.26
C VAL A 75 -13.68 -1.28 21.81
N GLY A 76 -13.90 -2.04 22.88
CA GLY A 76 -15.24 -2.30 23.39
C GLY A 76 -16.08 -3.13 22.40
N THR A 77 -17.40 -2.96 22.45
CA THR A 77 -18.36 -3.71 21.62
C THR A 77 -18.67 -3.02 20.28
N ASP A 78 -18.53 -1.70 20.23
CA ASP A 78 -19.08 -0.87 19.17
C ASP A 78 -18.02 -0.34 18.19
N TRP A 79 -16.74 -0.41 18.58
CA TRP A 79 -15.65 0.15 17.81
C TRP A 79 -14.52 -0.85 17.56
N SER A 80 -13.81 -0.64 16.46
CA SER A 80 -12.56 -1.33 16.12
C SER A 80 -11.48 -0.31 15.78
N LEU A 81 -10.28 -0.52 16.28
CA LEU A 81 -9.10 0.22 15.88
C LEU A 81 -8.35 -0.61 14.84
N ILE A 82 -8.24 -0.10 13.63
CA ILE A 82 -7.56 -0.78 12.52
C ILE A 82 -6.25 -0.08 12.26
N THR A 83 -5.14 -0.76 12.54
CA THR A 83 -3.81 -0.24 12.24
C THR A 83 -3.37 -0.71 10.86
N ARG A 84 -2.83 0.21 10.07
CA ARG A 84 -2.23 -0.05 8.76
C ARG A 84 -0.84 0.54 8.75
N SER A 85 0.16 -0.27 8.50
CA SER A 85 1.54 0.18 8.42
C SER A 85 2.11 -0.10 7.03
N ILE A 86 3.09 0.69 6.61
CA ILE A 86 3.82 0.52 5.35
C ILE A 86 5.31 0.58 5.67
N PHE A 87 6.02 -0.48 5.31
CA PHE A 87 7.47 -0.60 5.46
C PHE A 87 8.07 -0.82 4.07
N PRO A 88 8.60 0.23 3.40
CA PRO A 88 9.17 0.11 2.08
C PRO A 88 10.63 -0.34 2.12
N VAL A 89 11.01 -1.18 1.16
CA VAL A 89 12.40 -1.45 0.77
C VAL A 89 12.55 -1.03 -0.67
N ILE A 90 13.46 -0.10 -0.92
CA ILE A 90 13.59 0.60 -2.19
C ILE A 90 14.96 0.28 -2.80
N ALA A 91 14.98 -0.06 -4.09
CA ALA A 91 16.18 -0.03 -4.92
C ALA A 91 16.04 1.13 -5.90
N GLN A 92 16.72 2.23 -5.56
CA GLN A 92 16.72 3.49 -6.29
C GLN A 92 17.88 3.52 -7.27
N PRO A 93 17.65 3.73 -8.57
CA PRO A 93 18.72 3.97 -9.52
C PRO A 93 19.43 5.30 -9.26
N GLY A 94 20.70 5.36 -9.59
CA GLY A 94 21.44 6.60 -9.48
C GLY A 94 20.96 7.68 -10.44
N THR A 95 21.12 8.95 -10.04
CA THR A 95 20.61 10.11 -10.80
C THR A 95 21.57 10.59 -11.89
N ALA A 96 22.85 10.21 -11.83
CA ALA A 96 23.86 10.57 -12.84
C ALA A 96 24.28 9.34 -13.66
N PRO A 97 24.74 9.53 -14.91
CA PRO A 97 25.27 8.44 -15.71
C PRO A 97 26.41 7.70 -14.99
N GLY A 98 26.28 6.36 -14.90
CA GLY A 98 27.29 5.52 -14.23
C GLY A 98 27.24 5.55 -12.69
N SER A 99 26.33 6.30 -12.07
CA SER A 99 26.17 6.27 -10.61
C SER A 99 25.59 4.94 -10.13
N SER A 100 26.00 4.51 -8.93
CA SER A 100 25.57 3.26 -8.33
C SER A 100 24.12 3.34 -7.83
N TRP A 101 23.48 2.17 -7.76
CA TRP A 101 22.20 2.01 -7.10
C TRP A 101 22.29 2.18 -5.59
N THR A 102 21.26 2.78 -4.99
CA THR A 102 21.09 2.83 -3.55
C THR A 102 19.94 1.90 -3.17
N THR A 103 20.18 0.94 -2.27
CA THR A 103 19.16 -0.03 -1.86
C THR A 103 19.09 -0.08 -0.33
N GLY A 104 17.87 -0.03 0.21
CA GLY A 104 17.63 -0.13 1.64
C GLY A 104 16.19 0.21 2.02
N PRO A 105 15.89 0.23 3.33
CA PRO A 105 14.62 0.73 3.85
C PRO A 105 14.37 2.19 3.46
N GLY A 106 13.13 2.51 3.13
CA GLY A 106 12.63 3.87 2.99
C GLY A 106 11.93 4.37 4.26
N ASP A 107 11.26 5.51 4.17
CA ASP A 107 10.45 6.05 5.27
C ASP A 107 9.20 5.22 5.48
N SER A 108 8.94 4.84 6.73
CA SER A 108 7.78 4.06 7.11
C SER A 108 6.56 4.95 7.36
N MET A 109 5.37 4.37 7.18
CA MET A 109 4.11 5.06 7.49
C MET A 109 3.23 4.16 8.37
N VAL A 110 2.57 4.74 9.37
CA VAL A 110 1.62 4.07 10.24
C VAL A 110 0.35 4.90 10.32
N ALA A 111 -0.80 4.28 10.03
CA ALA A 111 -2.11 4.87 10.22
C ALA A 111 -2.93 4.02 11.19
N ALA A 112 -3.80 4.67 11.98
CA ALA A 112 -4.72 4.02 12.90
C ALA A 112 -6.11 4.60 12.69
N PHE A 113 -7.07 3.76 12.30
CA PHE A 113 -8.44 4.17 12.03
C PHE A 113 -9.39 3.62 13.09
N LEU A 114 -10.15 4.50 13.71
CA LEU A 114 -11.32 4.11 14.50
C LEU A 114 -12.49 3.92 13.54
N SER A 115 -13.11 2.74 13.57
CA SER A 115 -14.19 2.34 12.67
C SER A 115 -15.31 1.65 13.47
N PRO A 116 -16.60 1.80 13.11
CA PRO A 116 -17.68 1.05 13.74
C PRO A 116 -17.48 -0.46 13.59
N ALA A 117 -17.70 -1.19 14.69
CA ALA A 117 -17.44 -2.63 14.74
C ALA A 117 -18.49 -3.48 14.01
N GLN A 118 -19.70 -2.98 13.84
CA GLN A 118 -20.87 -3.70 13.31
C GLN A 118 -21.42 -3.09 12.02
N ALA A 119 -20.53 -2.54 11.17
CA ALA A 119 -20.94 -2.00 9.88
C ALA A 119 -21.11 -3.12 8.85
N GLU A 120 -22.28 -3.23 8.22
CA GLU A 120 -22.61 -4.29 7.25
C GLU A 120 -22.13 -3.95 5.83
N HIS A 121 -22.72 -2.92 5.22
CA HIS A 121 -22.45 -2.55 3.83
C HIS A 121 -21.63 -1.28 3.67
N PHE A 122 -21.83 -0.31 4.55
CA PHE A 122 -21.11 0.95 4.53
C PHE A 122 -20.20 1.04 5.76
N VAL A 123 -18.90 0.96 5.53
CA VAL A 123 -17.88 1.01 6.57
C VAL A 123 -17.05 2.26 6.38
N TRP A 124 -16.76 2.95 7.47
CA TRP A 124 -15.89 4.13 7.45
C TRP A 124 -14.93 4.11 8.62
N GLY A 125 -13.90 4.90 8.52
CA GLY A 125 -12.91 5.04 9.58
C GLY A 125 -12.21 6.39 9.52
N LEU A 126 -11.88 6.90 10.70
CA LEU A 126 -11.15 8.15 10.90
C LEU A 126 -9.98 7.91 11.84
N GLY A 127 -8.88 8.62 11.64
CA GLY A 127 -7.77 8.54 12.57
C GLY A 127 -6.53 9.30 12.12
N PRO A 128 -5.44 9.18 12.87
CA PRO A 128 -4.16 9.78 12.53
C PRO A 128 -3.36 8.90 11.56
N VAL A 129 -2.49 9.55 10.79
CA VAL A 129 -1.38 8.94 10.07
C VAL A 129 -0.08 9.59 10.49
N LEU A 130 0.99 8.80 10.61
CA LEU A 130 2.34 9.22 10.96
C LEU A 130 3.34 8.64 9.96
N GLN A 131 4.16 9.51 9.38
CA GLN A 131 5.35 9.14 8.61
C GLN A 131 6.57 9.23 9.53
N ILE A 132 7.40 8.18 9.49
CA ILE A 132 8.57 7.99 10.35
C ILE A 132 9.81 7.98 9.46
N PRO A 133 10.84 8.79 9.71
CA PRO A 133 12.06 8.84 8.90
C PRO A 133 12.96 7.63 9.19
N THR A 134 12.58 6.46 8.68
CA THR A 134 13.30 5.20 8.83
C THR A 134 14.22 4.87 7.68
N ALA A 135 14.30 5.76 6.69
CA ALA A 135 15.16 5.55 5.52
C ALA A 135 16.63 5.39 5.92
N SER A 136 17.27 4.38 5.33
CA SER A 136 18.70 4.10 5.60
C SER A 136 19.66 5.00 4.83
N ASN A 137 19.15 5.77 3.87
CA ASN A 137 19.92 6.69 3.03
C ASN A 137 19.02 7.85 2.57
N ASP A 138 19.61 9.01 2.36
CA ASP A 138 18.93 10.23 1.92
C ASP A 138 18.20 10.10 0.59
N ALA A 139 18.68 9.23 -0.30
CA ALA A 139 18.02 8.96 -1.58
C ALA A 139 16.75 8.09 -1.44
N LEU A 140 16.50 7.50 -0.27
CA LEU A 140 15.40 6.55 -0.03
C LEU A 140 14.28 7.12 0.84
N GLY A 141 14.43 8.34 1.37
CA GLY A 141 13.44 8.94 2.26
C GLY A 141 13.49 10.45 2.30
N GLN A 142 12.56 11.02 3.03
CA GLN A 142 12.42 12.47 3.17
C GLN A 142 13.15 13.04 4.40
N GLY A 143 13.55 12.16 5.35
CA GLY A 143 14.25 12.56 6.58
C GLY A 143 13.39 13.37 7.55
N LYS A 144 12.05 13.31 7.42
CA LYS A 144 11.10 14.11 8.18
C LYS A 144 10.09 13.23 8.92
N TRP A 145 9.83 13.59 10.16
CA TRP A 145 8.61 13.19 10.84
C TRP A 145 7.47 14.03 10.27
N ALA A 146 6.43 13.38 9.77
CA ALA A 146 5.24 14.06 9.28
C ALA A 146 4.00 13.33 9.77
N GLY A 147 2.93 14.06 10.03
CA GLY A 147 1.69 13.48 10.52
C GLY A 147 0.50 14.29 10.11
N GLY A 148 -0.68 13.70 10.24
CA GLY A 148 -1.92 14.35 9.90
C GLY A 148 -3.13 13.45 10.02
N PRO A 149 -4.32 13.91 9.61
CA PRO A 149 -5.54 13.14 9.62
C PRO A 149 -5.59 12.17 8.44
N ALA A 150 -6.26 11.05 8.66
CA ALA A 150 -6.63 10.09 7.65
C ALA A 150 -8.11 9.74 7.81
N ALA A 151 -8.79 9.54 6.70
CA ALA A 151 -10.20 9.16 6.65
C ALA A 151 -10.43 8.20 5.50
N GLY A 152 -11.47 7.39 5.62
CA GLY A 152 -11.90 6.56 4.50
C GLY A 152 -13.30 6.02 4.70
N ALA A 153 -13.89 5.61 3.59
CA ALA A 153 -15.17 4.93 3.58
C ALA A 153 -15.23 3.93 2.44
N VAL A 154 -15.94 2.86 2.63
CA VAL A 154 -16.17 1.83 1.63
C VAL A 154 -17.60 1.31 1.71
N TRP A 155 -18.22 1.16 0.56
CA TRP A 155 -19.43 0.41 0.39
C TRP A 155 -19.12 -0.97 -0.18
N VAL A 156 -19.58 -2.01 0.50
CA VAL A 156 -19.34 -3.42 0.15
C VAL A 156 -20.67 -4.05 -0.25
N GLY A 157 -20.85 -4.27 -1.55
CA GLY A 157 -21.97 -5.00 -2.13
C GLY A 157 -21.63 -6.46 -2.43
N GLU A 158 -22.52 -7.14 -3.14
CA GLU A 158 -22.29 -8.54 -3.53
C GLU A 158 -21.20 -8.68 -4.58
N GLN A 159 -21.19 -7.83 -5.60
CA GLN A 159 -20.25 -7.85 -6.72
C GLN A 159 -19.31 -6.66 -6.69
N TRP A 160 -19.76 -5.53 -6.21
CA TRP A 160 -19.03 -4.28 -6.22
C TRP A 160 -18.54 -3.90 -4.82
N THR A 161 -17.30 -3.45 -4.77
CA THR A 161 -16.77 -2.74 -3.61
C THR A 161 -16.28 -1.39 -4.10
N ILE A 162 -16.82 -0.32 -3.53
CA ILE A 162 -16.52 1.06 -3.94
C ILE A 162 -16.16 1.85 -2.69
N GLY A 163 -15.01 2.50 -2.70
CA GLY A 163 -14.56 3.27 -1.54
C GLY A 163 -13.42 4.21 -1.86
N ALA A 164 -12.96 4.88 -0.83
CA ALA A 164 -11.75 5.69 -0.90
C ALA A 164 -11.10 5.83 0.48
N LEU A 165 -9.79 6.01 0.48
CA LEU A 165 -9.00 6.50 1.60
C LEU A 165 -8.37 7.83 1.22
N VAL A 166 -8.24 8.72 2.19
CA VAL A 166 -7.56 10.00 2.03
C VAL A 166 -6.75 10.32 3.28
N ASN A 167 -5.58 10.86 3.11
CA ASN A 167 -4.80 11.44 4.18
C ASN A 167 -4.02 12.66 3.69
N ASN A 168 -3.62 13.52 4.61
CA ASN A 168 -2.64 14.55 4.34
C ASN A 168 -1.66 14.62 5.51
N VAL A 169 -0.38 14.65 5.21
CA VAL A 169 0.68 14.73 6.23
C VAL A 169 1.45 16.05 6.10
N TRP A 170 1.82 16.63 7.25
CA TRP A 170 2.68 17.80 7.36
C TRP A 170 3.89 17.46 8.23
N SER A 171 5.08 17.84 7.77
CA SER A 171 6.28 17.64 8.60
C SER A 171 6.29 18.60 9.80
N PHE A 172 6.66 18.06 10.98
CA PHE A 172 6.77 18.80 12.23
C PHE A 172 8.14 18.64 12.91
N ALA A 173 8.95 17.67 12.49
CA ALA A 173 10.30 17.43 13.02
C ALA A 173 11.19 16.72 11.97
N GLY A 174 12.45 16.49 12.32
CA GLY A 174 13.42 15.77 11.47
C GLY A 174 14.53 16.66 10.97
N ASP A 175 15.25 16.25 9.93
CA ASP A 175 16.42 16.94 9.39
C ASP A 175 16.06 18.32 8.85
N HIS A 176 16.61 19.38 9.44
CA HIS A 176 16.34 20.77 9.07
C HIS A 176 16.91 21.16 7.70
N SER A 177 17.92 20.46 7.20
CA SER A 177 18.49 20.68 5.87
C SER A 177 17.61 20.18 4.72
N ARG A 178 16.62 19.30 5.03
CA ARG A 178 15.70 18.71 4.07
C ARG A 178 14.41 19.55 3.90
N PRO A 179 13.82 19.58 2.69
CA PRO A 179 12.57 20.30 2.44
C PRO A 179 11.44 19.86 3.38
N ALA A 180 10.58 20.81 3.74
CA ALA A 180 9.37 20.48 4.50
C ALA A 180 8.40 19.64 3.67
N VAL A 181 7.76 18.65 4.32
CA VAL A 181 6.74 17.79 3.74
C VAL A 181 5.36 18.40 3.93
N ASN A 182 4.57 18.43 2.88
CA ASN A 182 3.12 18.61 2.92
C ASN A 182 2.56 17.84 1.74
N GLN A 183 1.97 16.65 2.02
CA GLN A 183 1.60 15.70 0.97
C GLN A 183 0.21 15.13 1.23
N LEU A 184 -0.65 15.23 0.22
CA LEU A 184 -1.93 14.53 0.13
C LEU A 184 -1.70 13.16 -0.50
N GLN A 185 -2.45 12.17 -0.01
CA GLN A 185 -2.65 10.87 -0.64
C GLN A 185 -4.14 10.58 -0.69
N PHE A 186 -4.64 10.23 -1.88
CA PHE A 186 -6.02 9.85 -2.12
C PHE A 186 -6.06 8.54 -2.90
N GLU A 187 -6.70 7.53 -2.34
CA GLU A 187 -6.79 6.16 -2.86
C GLU A 187 -8.27 5.81 -3.13
N PRO A 188 -8.86 6.22 -4.28
CA PRO A 188 -10.16 5.71 -4.69
C PRO A 188 -10.03 4.22 -5.06
N GLN A 189 -11.07 3.44 -4.77
CA GLN A 189 -11.10 2.01 -5.07
C GLN A 189 -12.45 1.63 -5.66
N ILE A 190 -12.42 0.93 -6.78
CA ILE A 190 -13.58 0.26 -7.38
C ILE A 190 -13.15 -1.16 -7.72
N THR A 191 -13.84 -2.15 -7.16
CA THR A 191 -13.58 -3.56 -7.42
C THR A 191 -14.86 -4.26 -7.84
N TYR A 192 -14.76 -5.10 -8.87
CA TYR A 192 -15.84 -5.93 -9.39
C TYR A 192 -15.46 -7.40 -9.27
N ASN A 193 -16.21 -8.17 -8.50
CA ASN A 193 -16.07 -9.62 -8.38
C ASN A 193 -16.93 -10.31 -9.45
N PHE A 194 -16.35 -11.26 -10.19
CA PHE A 194 -17.07 -11.96 -11.24
C PHE A 194 -18.16 -12.87 -10.67
N VAL A 195 -19.37 -12.79 -11.25
CA VAL A 195 -20.52 -13.61 -10.82
C VAL A 195 -20.23 -15.12 -10.96
N SER A 196 -19.60 -15.51 -12.07
CA SER A 196 -19.27 -16.91 -12.36
C SER A 196 -18.11 -17.46 -11.53
N ASN A 197 -17.26 -16.58 -10.99
CA ASN A 197 -16.14 -16.94 -10.13
C ASN A 197 -15.87 -15.79 -9.13
N PRO A 198 -16.56 -15.78 -7.99
CA PRO A 198 -16.47 -14.70 -7.01
C PRO A 198 -15.07 -14.52 -6.39
N ASP A 199 -14.20 -15.51 -6.50
CA ASP A 199 -12.81 -15.44 -6.04
C ASP A 199 -11.93 -14.57 -6.97
N ARG A 200 -12.40 -14.31 -8.22
CA ARG A 200 -11.74 -13.44 -9.18
C ARG A 200 -12.40 -12.08 -9.24
N TYR A 201 -11.56 -11.05 -9.46
CA TYR A 201 -12.05 -9.69 -9.55
C TYR A 201 -11.19 -8.83 -10.48
N LEU A 202 -11.78 -7.75 -10.94
CA LEU A 202 -11.09 -6.60 -11.52
C LEU A 202 -11.07 -5.47 -10.51
N THR A 203 -10.02 -4.68 -10.51
CA THR A 203 -9.90 -3.54 -9.60
C THR A 203 -9.32 -2.31 -10.29
N PHE A 204 -9.88 -1.16 -9.96
CA PHE A 204 -9.36 0.17 -10.23
C PHE A 204 -9.07 0.79 -8.86
N ALA A 205 -7.79 0.96 -8.51
CA ALA A 205 -7.38 1.48 -7.21
C ALA A 205 -6.08 2.31 -7.34
N PRO A 206 -6.15 3.49 -7.99
CA PRO A 206 -5.00 4.37 -8.12
C PRO A 206 -4.63 5.01 -6.78
N THR A 207 -3.35 5.30 -6.59
CA THR A 207 -2.87 6.18 -5.52
C THR A 207 -2.56 7.54 -6.11
N ILE A 208 -3.44 8.50 -5.93
CA ILE A 208 -3.29 9.89 -6.36
C ILE A 208 -2.56 10.65 -5.26
N THR A 209 -1.49 11.36 -5.61
CA THR A 209 -0.74 12.15 -4.63
C THR A 209 -0.58 13.60 -5.06
N ALA A 210 -0.49 14.50 -4.07
CA ALA A 210 -0.12 15.88 -4.32
C ALA A 210 0.92 16.35 -3.31
N ASN A 211 2.08 16.80 -3.80
CA ASN A 211 3.08 17.50 -3.02
C ASN A 211 2.79 19.01 -3.04
N TRP A 212 2.19 19.53 -1.96
CA TRP A 212 1.79 20.92 -1.87
C TRP A 212 2.97 21.91 -1.83
N LYS A 213 4.20 21.41 -1.58
CA LYS A 213 5.43 22.22 -1.57
C LYS A 213 6.09 22.31 -2.94
N ALA A 214 5.69 21.45 -3.89
CA ALA A 214 6.23 21.50 -5.24
C ALA A 214 5.57 22.60 -6.10
N SER A 215 6.27 23.02 -7.14
CA SER A 215 5.72 23.95 -8.17
C SER A 215 4.55 23.30 -8.91
N GLY A 216 3.73 24.10 -9.62
CA GLY A 216 2.47 23.64 -10.19
C GLY A 216 2.56 22.37 -11.05
N GLY A 217 3.53 22.31 -11.96
CA GLY A 217 3.73 21.16 -12.84
C GLY A 217 4.28 19.90 -12.16
N GLU A 218 4.95 20.07 -11.01
CA GLU A 218 5.60 18.98 -10.26
C GLU A 218 4.77 18.53 -9.03
N ARG A 219 3.55 19.02 -8.89
CA ARG A 219 2.73 18.81 -7.68
C ARG A 219 2.01 17.48 -7.68
N TRP A 220 1.39 17.11 -8.77
CA TRP A 220 0.46 16.00 -8.83
C TRP A 220 1.07 14.75 -9.46
N THR A 221 0.74 13.58 -8.89
CA THR A 221 0.86 12.29 -9.55
C THR A 221 -0.54 11.67 -9.60
N VAL A 222 -1.05 11.47 -10.82
CA VAL A 222 -2.39 10.93 -11.06
C VAL A 222 -2.27 9.73 -11.99
N PRO A 223 -2.28 8.50 -11.45
CA PRO A 223 -2.28 7.29 -12.27
C PRO A 223 -3.70 6.90 -12.68
N VAL A 224 -3.82 6.27 -13.85
CA VAL A 224 -4.92 5.39 -14.22
C VAL A 224 -4.45 3.96 -14.05
N THR A 225 -5.25 3.10 -13.48
CA THR A 225 -4.85 1.72 -13.17
C THR A 225 -5.91 0.70 -13.57
N LEU A 226 -5.46 -0.50 -13.86
CA LEU A 226 -6.31 -1.68 -13.94
C LEU A 226 -5.53 -2.85 -13.32
N GLY A 227 -6.21 -3.58 -12.45
CA GLY A 227 -5.68 -4.79 -11.84
C GLY A 227 -6.65 -5.96 -11.97
N ILE A 228 -6.10 -7.15 -11.99
CA ILE A 228 -6.83 -8.40 -11.87
C ILE A 228 -6.28 -9.17 -10.67
N GLY A 229 -7.17 -9.77 -9.91
CA GLY A 229 -6.75 -10.57 -8.77
C GLY A 229 -7.62 -11.80 -8.55
N GLN A 230 -7.12 -12.66 -7.70
CA GLN A 230 -7.76 -13.91 -7.35
C GLN A 230 -7.44 -14.31 -5.91
N LEU A 231 -8.50 -14.72 -5.17
CA LEU A 231 -8.35 -15.40 -3.90
C LEU A 231 -7.94 -16.87 -4.17
N VAL A 232 -6.88 -17.32 -3.50
CA VAL A 232 -6.35 -18.69 -3.62
C VAL A 232 -6.17 -19.29 -2.22
N LYS A 233 -6.09 -20.62 -2.13
CA LYS A 233 -5.76 -21.32 -0.90
C LYS A 233 -4.52 -22.17 -1.09
N PHE A 234 -3.53 -21.99 -0.23
CA PHE A 234 -2.34 -22.85 -0.11
C PHE A 234 -2.52 -23.73 1.13
N GLY A 235 -3.12 -24.89 0.96
CA GLY A 235 -3.55 -25.72 2.09
C GLY A 235 -4.62 -25.01 2.91
N LYS A 236 -4.31 -24.66 4.18
CA LYS A 236 -5.21 -23.91 5.08
C LYS A 236 -5.04 -22.40 4.99
N GLN A 237 -3.96 -21.92 4.36
CA GLN A 237 -3.67 -20.50 4.25
C GLN A 237 -4.42 -19.89 3.06
N ALA A 238 -5.31 -18.95 3.33
CA ALA A 238 -5.93 -18.14 2.30
C ALA A 238 -4.99 -16.99 1.93
N ALA A 239 -4.86 -16.73 0.64
CA ALA A 239 -4.09 -15.61 0.11
C ALA A 239 -4.79 -14.99 -1.09
N ASN A 240 -4.61 -13.70 -1.27
CA ASN A 240 -5.04 -12.96 -2.43
C ASN A 240 -3.83 -12.63 -3.30
N LEU A 241 -3.90 -12.98 -4.58
CA LEU A 241 -2.88 -12.62 -5.58
C LEU A 241 -3.47 -11.57 -6.52
N GLN A 242 -2.70 -10.52 -6.82
CA GLN A 242 -3.12 -9.46 -7.73
C GLN A 242 -1.96 -9.02 -8.60
N ALA A 243 -2.26 -8.70 -9.86
CA ALA A 243 -1.35 -8.00 -10.77
C ALA A 243 -2.06 -6.75 -11.28
N SER A 244 -1.36 -5.61 -11.26
CA SER A 244 -1.90 -4.32 -11.67
C SER A 244 -0.90 -3.57 -12.55
N ALA A 245 -1.41 -2.76 -13.46
CA ALA A 245 -0.63 -1.81 -14.23
C ALA A 245 -1.18 -0.40 -13.99
N TYR A 246 -0.26 0.55 -13.79
CA TYR A 246 -0.57 1.97 -13.57
C TYR A 246 0.13 2.79 -14.64
N TYR A 247 -0.58 3.73 -15.22
CA TYR A 247 -0.04 4.74 -16.12
C TYR A 247 -0.25 6.13 -15.53
N ASN A 248 0.83 6.86 -15.27
CA ASN A 248 0.78 8.22 -14.72
C ASN A 248 0.42 9.23 -15.80
N VAL A 249 -0.86 9.63 -15.85
CA VAL A 249 -1.37 10.63 -16.83
C VAL A 249 -0.95 12.05 -16.46
N ILE A 250 -0.74 12.31 -15.16
CA ILE A 250 -0.13 13.53 -14.63
C ILE A 250 0.96 13.07 -13.66
N LYS A 251 2.14 13.64 -13.80
CA LYS A 251 3.29 13.28 -12.94
C LYS A 251 4.35 14.37 -12.96
N PRO A 252 5.19 14.44 -11.91
CA PRO A 252 6.46 15.16 -11.93
C PRO A 252 7.40 14.64 -13.04
N SER A 253 8.30 15.49 -13.49
CA SER A 253 9.22 15.20 -14.60
C SER A 253 9.98 13.88 -14.43
N ASP A 254 10.52 13.65 -13.23
CA ASP A 254 11.35 12.49 -12.90
C ASP A 254 10.56 11.27 -12.38
N ALA A 255 9.23 11.38 -12.25
CA ALA A 255 8.40 10.27 -11.84
C ALA A 255 8.23 9.24 -12.97
N SER A 256 7.96 7.99 -12.60
CA SER A 256 7.75 6.88 -13.53
C SER A 256 6.60 7.16 -14.51
N ASN A 257 6.70 6.63 -15.74
CA ASN A 257 5.57 6.63 -16.67
C ASN A 257 4.59 5.50 -16.35
N TRP A 258 5.13 4.30 -16.12
CA TRP A 258 4.38 3.10 -15.80
C TRP A 258 4.85 2.52 -14.48
N THR A 259 3.92 1.92 -13.74
CA THR A 259 4.23 1.01 -12.64
C THR A 259 3.56 -0.33 -12.90
N LEU A 260 4.33 -1.40 -12.82
CA LEU A 260 3.80 -2.77 -12.78
C LEU A 260 3.86 -3.26 -11.34
N GLU A 261 2.72 -3.64 -10.79
CA GLU A 261 2.58 -4.09 -9.41
C GLU A 261 2.18 -5.55 -9.34
N LEU A 262 2.86 -6.30 -8.49
CA LEU A 262 2.45 -7.64 -8.06
C LEU A 262 2.17 -7.61 -6.56
N THR A 263 1.03 -8.14 -6.15
CA THR A 263 0.61 -8.17 -4.75
C THR A 263 0.34 -9.61 -4.31
N ILE A 264 0.85 -9.96 -3.14
CA ILE A 264 0.38 -11.11 -2.37
C ILE A 264 -0.12 -10.64 -1.01
N GLN A 265 -1.33 -11.04 -0.63
CA GLN A 265 -1.92 -10.72 0.66
C GLN A 265 -2.28 -12.00 1.39
N PHE A 266 -1.61 -12.28 2.50
CA PHE A 266 -1.92 -13.40 3.38
C PHE A 266 -3.01 -12.99 4.37
N LEU A 267 -4.05 -13.82 4.50
CA LEU A 267 -5.22 -13.57 5.32
C LEU A 267 -5.18 -14.46 6.55
N PHE A 268 -5.45 -13.90 7.73
CA PHE A 268 -5.43 -14.62 9.00
C PHE A 268 -6.81 -14.54 9.67
N PRO A 269 -7.82 -15.31 9.17
CA PRO A 269 -9.15 -15.34 9.79
C PRO A 269 -9.04 -15.81 11.25
N ARG A 270 -9.79 -15.14 12.15
CA ARG A 270 -9.88 -15.49 13.57
C ARG A 270 -10.94 -16.53 13.82
#